data_6cab6d98be42995d8b8c2d4b9b24de17
#
_entry.id   6cab6d98be42995d8b8c2d4b9b24de17
#
_cell.length_a   1.000
_cell.length_b   1.000
_cell.length_c   1.000
_cell.angle_alpha   90.00
_cell.angle_beta   90.00
_cell.angle_gamma   90.00
#
_symmetry.space_group_name_H-M   'P 1'
#
loop_
_entity.id
_entity.type
_entity.pdbx_description
1 polymer ?
#
loop_
_entity_poly.entity_id
_entity_poly.type
_entity_poly.pdbx_seq_one_letter_code
_entity_poly.pdbx_strand_id
1 'polypeptide(L)'
;MERLTKLREYMEKENLDGFYVAKPANVRCISGYTGEDSFLFITKANQYFITDARYTEQASYECPEYEIVNWRIGFGGNMGKAVAGYAEKDGVKAI
;
A
#
# COMPACT_ATOMS: atom_id res chain seq x y z
N MET A 1 -0.42 -2.44 14.06
CA MET A 1 -1.58 -2.76 13.19
C MET A 1 -2.88 -2.05 13.55
N GLU A 2 -2.90 -1.32 14.67
CA GLU A 2 -4.09 -0.61 15.10
C GLU A 2 -4.59 0.42 14.06
N ARG A 3 -3.68 1.15 13.44
CA ARG A 3 -4.04 2.15 12.41
C ARG A 3 -4.59 1.51 11.14
N LEU A 4 -4.08 0.35 10.77
CA LEU A 4 -4.64 -0.42 9.66
C LEU A 4 -6.04 -0.91 9.96
N THR A 5 -6.27 -1.37 11.18
CA THR A 5 -7.60 -1.81 11.62
C THR A 5 -8.61 -0.67 11.52
N LYS A 6 -8.24 0.52 12.00
CA LYS A 6 -9.10 1.70 11.92
C LYS A 6 -9.36 2.13 10.48
N LEU A 7 -8.34 2.06 9.62
CA LEU A 7 -8.51 2.37 8.20
C LEU A 7 -9.47 1.40 7.54
N ARG A 8 -9.37 0.10 7.84
CA ARG A 8 -10.29 -0.90 7.28
C ARG A 8 -11.72 -0.72 7.78
N GLU A 9 -11.89 -0.30 9.03
CA GLU A 9 -13.23 0.03 9.54
C GLU A 9 -13.83 1.21 8.77
N TYR A 10 -13.04 2.23 8.48
CA TYR A 10 -13.46 3.36 7.66
C TYR A 10 -13.82 2.92 6.24
N MET A 11 -13.00 2.06 5.63
CA MET A 11 -13.25 1.53 4.30
C MET A 11 -14.58 0.77 4.24
N GLU A 12 -14.85 -0.05 5.24
CA GLU A 12 -16.10 -0.80 5.33
C GLU A 12 -17.29 0.15 5.46
N LYS A 13 -17.19 1.16 6.31
CA LYS A 13 -18.24 2.15 6.50
C LYS A 13 -18.56 2.90 5.21
N GLU A 14 -17.54 3.22 4.41
CA GLU A 14 -17.69 3.96 3.16
C GLU A 14 -17.87 3.07 1.94
N ASN A 15 -17.99 1.75 2.13
CA ASN A 15 -18.11 0.76 1.06
C ASN A 15 -16.93 0.79 0.07
N LEU A 16 -15.71 0.99 0.58
CA LEU A 16 -14.49 0.98 -0.21
C LEU A 16 -13.82 -0.40 -0.14
N ASP A 17 -13.37 -0.91 -1.27
CA ASP A 17 -12.63 -2.17 -1.35
C ASP A 17 -11.13 -1.97 -1.31
N GLY A 18 -10.65 -0.78 -1.61
CA GLY A 18 -9.24 -0.44 -1.60
C GLY A 18 -9.01 1.02 -1.22
N PHE A 19 -7.81 1.32 -0.76
CA PHE A 19 -7.44 2.67 -0.35
C PHE A 19 -5.97 2.90 -0.72
N TYR A 20 -5.72 3.93 -1.53
CA TYR A 20 -4.38 4.28 -1.98
C TYR A 20 -3.86 5.49 -1.21
N VAL A 21 -2.68 5.36 -0.61
CA VAL A 21 -2.08 6.42 0.19
C VAL A 21 -0.80 6.90 -0.48
N ALA A 22 -0.78 8.15 -0.90
CA ALA A 22 0.34 8.74 -1.63
C ALA A 22 1.12 9.80 -0.85
N LYS A 23 0.48 10.50 0.07
CA LYS A 23 1.15 11.56 0.83
C LYS A 23 2.11 10.99 1.86
N PRO A 24 3.38 11.45 1.90
CA PRO A 24 4.38 10.91 2.84
C PRO A 24 3.94 10.95 4.30
N ALA A 25 3.27 12.02 4.74
CA ALA A 25 2.80 12.13 6.10
C ALA A 25 1.76 11.04 6.44
N ASN A 26 0.89 10.71 5.48
CA ASN A 26 -0.12 9.67 5.67
C ASN A 26 0.49 8.28 5.63
N VAL A 27 1.46 8.06 4.75
CA VAL A 27 2.21 6.80 4.70
C VAL A 27 2.87 6.54 6.05
N ARG A 28 3.54 7.54 6.60
CA ARG A 28 4.19 7.44 7.91
C ARG A 28 3.17 7.17 9.01
N CYS A 29 2.05 7.88 9.00
CA CYS A 29 1.02 7.74 10.01
C CYS A 29 0.43 6.33 10.04
N ILE A 30 0.17 5.75 8.88
CA ILE A 30 -0.49 4.43 8.79
C ILE A 30 0.50 3.28 8.95
N SER A 31 1.65 3.34 8.27
CA SER A 31 2.61 2.23 8.24
C SER A 31 3.75 2.33 9.26
N GLY A 32 4.04 3.53 9.73
CA GLY A 32 5.21 3.77 10.57
C GLY A 32 6.51 3.91 9.80
N TYR A 33 6.46 3.87 8.47
CA TYR A 33 7.65 3.97 7.64
C TYR A 33 8.26 5.37 7.70
N THR A 34 9.57 5.46 7.91
CA THR A 34 10.27 6.74 8.09
C THR A 34 10.95 7.27 6.83
N GLY A 35 10.96 6.51 5.74
CA GLY A 35 11.59 6.92 4.48
C GLY A 35 10.66 7.74 3.58
N GLU A 36 11.08 7.90 2.32
CA GLU A 36 10.37 8.70 1.32
C GLU A 36 10.03 7.87 0.09
N ASP A 37 9.35 8.49 -0.88
CA ASP A 37 9.03 7.90 -2.19
C ASP A 37 8.34 6.54 -2.10
N SER A 38 7.41 6.42 -1.17
CA SER A 38 6.70 5.18 -0.93
C SER A 38 5.20 5.42 -0.84
N PHE A 39 4.43 4.39 -1.14
CA PHE A 39 2.98 4.48 -1.23
C PHE A 39 2.36 3.24 -0.60
N LEU A 40 1.13 3.37 -0.14
CA LEU A 40 0.40 2.23 0.41
C LEU A 40 -0.82 1.94 -0.45
N PHE A 41 -1.11 0.67 -0.63
CA PHE A 41 -2.37 0.23 -1.20
C PHE A 41 -2.97 -0.81 -0.26
N ILE A 42 -4.10 -0.47 0.32
CA ILE A 42 -4.75 -1.28 1.34
C ILE A 42 -6.03 -1.85 0.75
N THR A 43 -6.18 -3.17 0.81
CA THR A 43 -7.44 -3.83 0.46
C THR A 43 -8.04 -4.48 1.71
N LYS A 44 -9.22 -5.06 1.58
CA LYS A 44 -9.84 -5.76 2.71
C LYS A 44 -9.01 -6.94 3.20
N ALA A 45 -8.30 -7.59 2.29
CA ALA A 45 -7.55 -8.81 2.59
C ALA A 45 -6.05 -8.59 2.76
N ASN A 46 -5.49 -7.57 2.11
CA ASN A 46 -4.03 -7.38 2.05
C ASN A 46 -3.63 -5.94 2.28
N GLN A 47 -2.37 -5.73 2.56
CA GLN A 47 -1.76 -4.41 2.62
C GLN A 47 -0.43 -4.45 1.86
N TYR A 48 -0.31 -3.57 0.88
CA TYR A 48 0.86 -3.49 0.02
C TYR A 48 1.63 -2.22 0.30
N PHE A 49 2.94 -2.35 0.44
CA PHE A 49 3.86 -1.23 0.58
C PHE A 49 4.60 -1.10 -0.75
N ILE A 50 4.29 -0.05 -1.51
CA ILE A 50 4.79 0.12 -2.87
C ILE A 50 5.94 1.11 -2.85
N THR A 51 7.12 0.64 -3.24
CA THR A 51 8.34 1.45 -3.24
C THR A 51 9.25 0.99 -4.38
N ASP A 52 10.47 1.53 -4.45
CA ASP A 52 11.46 1.07 -5.42
C ASP A 52 12.65 0.39 -4.72
N ALA A 53 13.61 -0.10 -5.52
CA ALA A 53 14.72 -0.90 -5.00
C ALA A 53 15.56 -0.19 -3.92
N ARG A 54 15.57 1.15 -3.92
CA ARG A 54 16.33 1.91 -2.92
C ARG A 54 15.81 1.70 -1.50
N TYR A 55 14.51 1.40 -1.36
CA TYR A 55 13.84 1.37 -0.06
C TYR A 55 13.25 0.02 0.31
N THR A 56 13.34 -1.00 -0.56
CA THR A 56 12.72 -2.29 -0.28
C THR A 56 13.24 -2.94 0.99
N GLU A 57 14.54 -2.84 1.23
CA GLU A 57 15.15 -3.41 2.43
C GLU A 57 14.68 -2.68 3.69
N GLN A 58 14.73 -1.34 3.67
CA GLN A 58 14.25 -0.53 4.79
C GLN A 58 12.77 -0.82 5.09
N ALA A 59 11.94 -0.90 4.05
CA ALA A 59 10.52 -1.19 4.21
C ALA A 59 10.30 -2.56 4.83
N SER A 60 11.09 -3.56 4.46
CA SER A 60 10.94 -4.91 5.01
C SER A 60 11.25 -4.96 6.51
N TYR A 61 12.15 -4.10 6.99
CA TYR A 61 12.45 -3.99 8.41
C TYR A 61 11.41 -3.18 9.18
N GLU A 62 10.96 -2.06 8.61
CA GLU A 62 10.04 -1.15 9.31
C GLU A 62 8.58 -1.56 9.19
N CYS A 63 8.22 -2.24 8.11
CA CYS A 63 6.84 -2.62 7.83
C CYS A 63 6.74 -4.11 7.49
N PRO A 64 7.12 -5.02 8.42
CA PRO A 64 7.14 -6.45 8.13
C PRO A 64 5.76 -7.05 7.87
N GLU A 65 4.69 -6.41 8.30
CA GLU A 65 3.32 -6.87 8.08
C GLU A 65 2.77 -6.52 6.70
N TYR A 66 3.52 -5.75 5.91
CA TYR A 66 3.13 -5.36 4.55
C TYR A 66 3.81 -6.24 3.52
N GLU A 67 3.12 -6.50 2.40
CA GLU A 67 3.77 -7.07 1.23
C GLU A 67 4.52 -5.95 0.52
N ILE A 68 5.85 -6.10 0.40
CA ILE A 68 6.71 -5.07 -0.19
C ILE A 68 6.73 -5.26 -1.71
N VAL A 69 6.35 -4.21 -2.44
CA VAL A 69 6.23 -4.24 -3.90
C VAL A 69 7.21 -3.24 -4.50
N ASN A 70 8.06 -3.72 -5.42
CA ASN A 70 8.90 -2.84 -6.23
C ASN A 70 8.14 -2.55 -7.53
N TRP A 71 7.56 -1.35 -7.64
CA TRP A 71 6.70 -1.00 -8.76
C TRP A 71 7.44 -0.88 -10.08
N ARG A 72 8.77 -0.78 -10.06
CA ARG A 72 9.58 -0.69 -11.28
C ARG A 72 9.83 -2.04 -11.93
N ILE A 73 9.61 -3.12 -11.20
CA ILE A 73 9.84 -4.48 -11.70
C ILE A 73 8.51 -5.16 -11.96
N GLY A 74 8.34 -5.71 -13.16
CA GLY A 74 7.16 -6.50 -13.51
C GLY A 74 5.95 -5.69 -13.98
N PHE A 75 6.03 -4.36 -13.96
CA PHE A 75 4.91 -3.49 -14.34
C PHE A 75 5.32 -2.45 -15.37
N GLY A 76 6.43 -2.67 -16.07
CA GLY A 76 6.92 -1.74 -17.07
C GLY A 76 7.32 -0.37 -16.50
N GLY A 77 7.64 -0.31 -15.21
CA GLY A 77 7.98 0.95 -14.54
C GLY A 77 6.79 1.90 -14.37
N ASN A 78 5.57 1.37 -14.37
CA ASN A 78 4.35 2.17 -14.28
C ASN A 78 3.62 1.89 -12.96
N MET A 79 3.58 2.89 -12.09
CA MET A 79 2.93 2.80 -10.78
C MET A 79 1.44 2.49 -10.90
N GLY A 80 0.76 3.12 -11.86
CA GLY A 80 -0.67 2.86 -12.09
C GLY A 80 -0.96 1.42 -12.44
N LYS A 81 -0.09 0.78 -13.25
CA LYS A 81 -0.24 -0.63 -13.60
C LYS A 81 0.00 -1.53 -12.41
N ALA A 82 0.96 -1.19 -11.53
CA ALA A 82 1.21 -1.95 -10.32
C ALA A 82 -0.03 -1.94 -9.41
N VAL A 83 -0.58 -0.77 -9.14
CA VAL A 83 -1.78 -0.64 -8.31
C VAL A 83 -2.96 -1.36 -8.95
N ALA A 84 -3.18 -1.18 -10.25
CA ALA A 84 -4.27 -1.83 -10.97
C ALA A 84 -4.16 -3.35 -10.92
N GLY A 85 -2.94 -3.89 -11.06
CA GLY A 85 -2.70 -5.33 -10.98
C GLY A 85 -3.08 -5.92 -9.62
N TYR A 86 -2.70 -5.26 -8.53
CA TYR A 86 -3.06 -5.71 -7.20
C TYR A 86 -4.53 -5.49 -6.89
N ALA A 87 -5.13 -4.40 -7.40
CA ALA A 87 -6.56 -4.17 -7.27
C ALA A 87 -7.36 -5.30 -7.93
N GLU A 88 -6.98 -5.68 -9.14
CA GLU A 88 -7.61 -6.79 -9.84
C GLU A 88 -7.45 -8.11 -9.09
N LYS A 89 -6.24 -8.40 -8.62
CA LYS A 89 -5.95 -9.61 -7.84
C LYS A 89 -6.85 -9.72 -6.62
N ASP A 90 -7.08 -8.63 -5.91
CA ASP A 90 -7.85 -8.62 -4.67
C ASP A 90 -9.34 -8.30 -4.89
N GLY A 91 -9.79 -8.20 -6.14
CA GLY A 91 -11.19 -7.96 -6.46
C GLY A 91 -11.68 -6.57 -6.09
N VAL A 92 -10.79 -5.57 -6.11
CA VAL A 92 -11.13 -4.20 -5.72
C VAL A 92 -11.96 -3.53 -6.82
N LYS A 93 -13.13 -2.98 -6.46
CA LYS A 93 -14.02 -2.29 -7.37
C LYS A 93 -14.19 -0.82 -7.03
N ALA A 94 -14.00 -0.44 -5.76
CA ALA A 94 -14.13 0.93 -5.29
C ALA A 94 -12.94 1.31 -4.42
N ILE A 95 -12.25 2.37 -4.81
CA ILE A 95 -11.07 2.86 -4.11
C ILE A 95 -11.38 4.20 -3.47
#